data_64eeff6d79f188dcd9c52df0a33b3982
#
_entry.id   64eeff6d79f188dcd9c52df0a33b3982
#
_cell.length_a   1.000
_cell.length_b   1.000
_cell.length_c   1.000
_cell.angle_alpha   90.00
_cell.angle_beta   90.00
_cell.angle_gamma   90.00
#
_symmetry.space_group_name_H-M   'P 1'
#
loop_
_entity.id
_entity.type
_entity.pdbx_description
1 polymer ?
#
loop_
_entity_poly.entity_id
_entity_poly.type
_entity_poly.pdbx_seq_one_letter_code
_entity_poly.pdbx_strand_id
1 'polypeptide(L)'
;GDNIRYNFDYYIDNGFYWSFGFNSKLTTFNRNITSNITDDAVFNTTANAINVDFFDLSNQAYLQTIFAQKFSLGGGLEFKVLKLESETLENTDPVFENSDYLSVFGFVKYDSFDKKYFPRTGWNFNSEIRSYLYSSDYKSNFERFSVAKADFGVAQTVFKNMTLKFQTEGGFAVGERSISYFDFILGGYGFQQVNNIKPFFGYDFLSIAGDSYVKLLLTADYEIFK
;
A
#
# COMPACT_ATOMS: atom_id res chain seq x y z
N GLY A 1 -21.72 6.88 4.72
CA GLY A 1 -20.72 7.93 4.78
C GLY A 1 -20.06 8.16 3.43
N ASP A 2 -19.73 9.38 3.12
CA ASP A 2 -19.15 9.75 1.82
C ASP A 2 -17.66 9.37 1.80
N ASN A 3 -17.26 8.59 0.82
CA ASN A 3 -15.83 8.28 0.60
C ASN A 3 -15.17 9.51 -0.04
N ILE A 4 -14.31 10.19 0.69
CA ILE A 4 -13.56 11.34 0.19
C ILE A 4 -12.15 10.89 -0.17
N ARG A 5 -11.71 11.27 -1.36
CA ARG A 5 -10.32 11.11 -1.79
C ARG A 5 -9.77 12.41 -2.30
N TYR A 6 -8.60 12.71 -1.81
CA TYR A 6 -7.80 13.83 -2.28
C TYR A 6 -6.39 13.31 -2.53
N ASN A 7 -5.80 13.69 -3.66
CA ASN A 7 -4.40 13.44 -3.96
C ASN A 7 -3.83 14.67 -4.64
N PHE A 8 -2.79 15.23 -4.04
CA PHE A 8 -2.03 16.35 -4.57
C PHE A 8 -0.57 15.90 -4.73
N ASP A 9 -0.08 15.97 -5.95
CA ASP A 9 1.31 15.67 -6.28
C ASP A 9 1.97 16.93 -6.83
N TYR A 10 3.10 17.29 -6.26
CA TYR A 10 3.94 18.37 -6.74
C TYR A 10 5.35 17.85 -6.95
N TYR A 11 5.90 18.12 -8.13
CA TYR A 11 7.20 17.63 -8.53
C TYR A 11 7.98 18.75 -9.20
N ILE A 12 9.23 18.96 -8.76
CA ILE A 12 10.17 19.90 -9.37
C ILE A 12 11.37 19.13 -9.89
N ASP A 13 11.54 19.17 -11.21
CA ASP A 13 12.78 18.76 -11.85
C ASP A 13 13.70 19.97 -11.96
N ASN A 14 14.77 19.98 -11.20
CA ASN A 14 15.73 21.10 -11.17
C ASN A 14 16.78 21.02 -12.29
N GLY A 15 16.68 20.05 -13.20
CA GLY A 15 17.67 19.82 -14.24
C GLY A 15 19.03 19.33 -13.71
N PHE A 16 19.15 19.11 -12.41
CA PHE A 16 20.29 18.46 -11.74
C PHE A 16 20.02 16.96 -11.56
N TYR A 17 20.98 16.26 -10.95
CA TYR A 17 20.83 14.82 -10.66
C TYR A 17 19.70 14.49 -9.69
N TRP A 18 19.18 15.47 -8.95
CA TRP A 18 18.14 15.29 -7.93
C TRP A 18 16.93 16.16 -8.20
N SER A 19 15.77 15.56 -8.08
CA SER A 19 14.47 16.20 -8.17
C SER A 19 13.76 16.12 -6.82
N PHE A 20 12.96 17.13 -6.50
CA PHE A 20 12.17 17.20 -5.28
C PHE A 20 10.70 16.87 -5.58
N GLY A 21 10.09 16.09 -4.72
CA GLY A 21 8.67 15.78 -4.81
C GLY A 21 7.96 15.97 -3.46
N PHE A 22 6.71 16.38 -3.54
CA PHE A 22 5.77 16.43 -2.41
C PHE A 22 4.46 15.76 -2.82
N ASN A 23 3.96 14.86 -1.98
CA ASN A 23 2.68 14.21 -2.17
C ASN A 23 1.83 14.40 -0.91
N SER A 24 0.58 14.80 -1.07
CA SER A 24 -0.41 14.85 -0.01
C SER A 24 -1.63 14.05 -0.43
N LYS A 25 -1.98 13.04 0.36
CA LYS A 25 -3.08 12.13 0.08
C LYS A 25 -3.99 12.00 1.28
N LEU A 26 -5.27 12.28 1.08
CA LEU A 26 -6.34 11.99 2.03
C LEU A 26 -7.23 10.88 1.47
N THR A 27 -7.51 9.90 2.29
CA THR A 27 -8.46 8.83 1.98
C THR A 27 -9.37 8.63 3.18
N THR A 28 -10.68 8.79 2.99
CA THR A 28 -11.68 8.39 3.96
C THR A 28 -12.57 7.32 3.35
N PHE A 29 -12.92 6.31 4.10
CA PHE A 29 -13.88 5.30 3.69
C PHE A 29 -14.47 4.60 4.91
N ASN A 30 -15.72 4.16 4.73
CA ASN A 30 -16.44 3.38 5.73
C ASN A 30 -16.57 1.94 5.21
N ARG A 31 -16.32 0.95 6.08
CA ARG A 31 -16.41 -0.46 5.71
C ARG A 31 -16.88 -1.34 6.86
N ASN A 32 -17.72 -2.30 6.50
CA ASN A 32 -18.02 -3.44 7.36
C ASN A 32 -16.85 -4.42 7.30
N ILE A 33 -16.24 -4.69 8.43
CA ILE A 33 -15.09 -5.57 8.55
C ILE A 33 -15.50 -6.78 9.37
N THR A 34 -15.25 -7.97 8.83
CA THR A 34 -15.29 -9.21 9.59
C THR A 34 -13.89 -9.51 10.10
N SER A 35 -13.66 -9.24 11.35
CA SER A 35 -12.67 -9.80 12.28
C SER A 35 -11.16 -9.50 12.19
N ASN A 36 -10.53 -8.98 11.13
CA ASN A 36 -9.05 -9.10 11.05
C ASN A 36 -8.23 -7.80 11.12
N ILE A 37 -8.85 -6.64 11.31
CA ILE A 37 -8.12 -5.34 11.32
C ILE A 37 -8.07 -4.69 12.70
N THR A 38 -8.80 -5.21 13.64
CA THR A 38 -8.93 -4.68 15.00
C THR A 38 -8.40 -5.66 16.04
N ASP A 39 -8.00 -5.12 17.18
CA ASP A 39 -7.41 -5.86 18.29
C ASP A 39 -8.31 -7.04 18.74
N ASP A 40 -7.75 -8.23 18.89
CA ASP A 40 -8.47 -9.47 19.28
C ASP A 40 -9.37 -9.35 20.53
N ALA A 41 -9.09 -8.36 21.37
CA ALA A 41 -9.86 -8.13 22.61
C ALA A 41 -11.29 -7.60 22.38
N VAL A 42 -11.58 -7.00 21.23
CA VAL A 42 -12.88 -6.36 20.93
C VAL A 42 -13.87 -7.35 20.30
N PHE A 43 -13.41 -8.47 19.74
CA PHE A 43 -14.20 -9.39 18.94
C PHE A 43 -14.86 -10.55 19.68
N ASN A 44 -14.72 -10.65 20.98
CA ASN A 44 -15.46 -11.64 21.77
C ASN A 44 -16.99 -11.36 21.91
N THR A 45 -17.49 -10.37 21.16
CA THR A 45 -18.92 -10.10 21.08
C THR A 45 -19.49 -10.65 19.78
N THR A 46 -20.69 -11.22 19.86
CA THR A 46 -21.47 -11.88 18.80
C THR A 46 -21.84 -11.02 17.56
N ALA A 47 -21.13 -9.94 17.27
CA ALA A 47 -21.36 -9.10 16.11
C ALA A 47 -20.55 -9.61 14.91
N ASN A 48 -21.21 -10.19 13.92
CA ASN A 48 -20.59 -10.73 12.70
C ASN A 48 -19.99 -9.71 11.74
N ALA A 49 -20.20 -8.40 11.96
CA ALA A 49 -19.59 -7.32 11.18
C ALA A 49 -19.58 -6.03 11.99
N ILE A 50 -18.43 -5.35 12.02
CA ILE A 50 -18.26 -4.03 12.61
C ILE A 50 -18.08 -3.03 11.48
N ASN A 51 -18.81 -1.92 11.55
CA ASN A 51 -18.63 -0.81 10.64
C ASN A 51 -17.49 0.08 11.16
N VAL A 52 -16.42 0.22 10.40
CA VAL A 52 -15.24 1.02 10.75
C VAL A 52 -15.06 2.16 9.78
N ASP A 53 -14.95 3.34 10.33
CA ASP A 53 -14.60 4.56 9.61
C ASP A 53 -13.09 4.75 9.62
N PHE A 54 -12.55 4.88 8.41
CA PHE A 54 -11.13 5.09 8.16
C PHE A 54 -10.86 6.53 7.75
N PHE A 55 -9.90 7.15 8.40
CA PHE A 55 -9.31 8.41 7.98
C PHE A 55 -7.79 8.24 7.89
N ASP A 56 -7.23 8.37 6.71
CA ASP A 56 -5.79 8.28 6.44
C ASP A 56 -5.35 9.52 5.65
N LEU A 57 -4.64 10.42 6.33
CA LEU A 57 -3.98 11.57 5.72
C LEU A 57 -2.47 11.34 5.72
N SER A 58 -1.86 11.29 4.56
CA SER A 58 -0.42 11.09 4.37
C SER A 58 0.18 12.27 3.62
N ASN A 59 1.20 12.89 4.19
CA ASN A 59 1.99 13.95 3.58
C ASN A 59 3.43 13.47 3.45
N GLN A 60 3.97 13.44 2.23
CA GLN A 60 5.30 12.94 1.93
C GLN A 60 6.13 14.03 1.25
N ALA A 61 7.37 14.19 1.68
CA ALA A 61 8.37 15.00 1.00
C ALA A 61 9.57 14.10 0.68
N TYR A 62 10.01 14.10 -0.57
CA TYR A 62 11.08 13.20 -1.01
C TYR A 62 12.01 13.84 -2.03
N LEU A 63 13.21 13.29 -2.08
CA LEU A 63 14.19 13.53 -3.13
C LEU A 63 14.35 12.26 -3.95
N GLN A 64 14.50 12.41 -5.26
CA GLN A 64 14.79 11.29 -6.16
C GLN A 64 15.77 11.68 -7.25
N THR A 65 16.46 10.67 -7.76
CA THR A 65 17.28 10.77 -8.96
C THR A 65 16.82 9.76 -9.99
N ILE A 66 16.87 10.12 -11.27
CA ILE A 66 16.45 9.25 -12.37
C ILE A 66 17.61 9.08 -13.34
N PHE A 67 18.00 7.84 -13.59
CA PHE A 67 19.06 7.48 -14.53
C PHE A 67 18.48 6.83 -15.79
N ALA A 68 18.95 7.29 -16.94
CA ALA A 68 18.59 6.75 -18.26
C ALA A 68 17.06 6.57 -18.47
N GLN A 69 16.24 7.40 -17.83
CA GLN A 69 14.77 7.37 -17.87
C GLN A 69 14.14 6.03 -17.47
N LYS A 70 14.90 5.12 -16.87
CA LYS A 70 14.46 3.77 -16.50
C LYS A 70 14.65 3.42 -15.03
N PHE A 71 15.70 3.95 -14.43
CA PHE A 71 16.06 3.67 -13.05
C PHE A 71 15.83 4.89 -12.18
N SER A 72 15.12 4.73 -11.09
CA SER A 72 14.86 5.78 -10.10
C SER A 72 15.24 5.29 -8.70
N LEU A 73 15.95 6.14 -7.98
CA LEU A 73 16.30 5.97 -6.58
C LEU A 73 15.87 7.21 -5.81
N GLY A 74 15.24 7.03 -4.67
CA GLY A 74 14.81 8.16 -3.86
C GLY A 74 14.52 7.78 -2.42
N GLY A 75 14.22 8.80 -1.64
CA GLY A 75 13.82 8.63 -0.24
C GLY A 75 13.31 9.95 0.33
N GLY A 76 12.62 9.84 1.45
CA GLY A 76 11.97 11.00 2.04
C GLY A 76 11.39 10.73 3.41
N LEU A 77 10.59 11.68 3.84
CA LEU A 77 9.86 11.66 5.10
C LEU A 77 8.35 11.62 4.82
N GLU A 78 7.62 10.91 5.66
CA GLU A 78 6.16 10.96 5.68
C GLU A 78 5.66 11.33 7.05
N PHE A 79 4.71 12.25 7.07
CA PHE A 79 3.84 12.52 8.22
C PHE A 79 2.45 11.99 7.90
N LYS A 80 1.96 11.06 8.72
CA LYS A 80 0.68 10.38 8.55
C LYS A 80 -0.20 10.62 9.77
N VAL A 81 -1.46 10.99 9.53
CA VAL A 81 -2.53 11.02 10.53
C VAL A 81 -3.47 9.87 10.24
N LEU A 82 -3.67 9.00 11.22
CA LEU A 82 -4.52 7.83 11.10
C LEU A 82 -5.59 7.85 12.20
N LYS A 83 -6.87 7.73 11.78
CA LYS A 83 -7.98 7.53 12.70
C LYS A 83 -8.80 6.33 12.25
N LEU A 84 -9.15 5.48 13.20
CA LEU A 84 -10.00 4.31 13.04
C LEU A 84 -11.07 4.35 14.12
N GLU A 85 -12.32 4.50 13.73
CA GLU A 85 -13.46 4.64 14.65
C GLU A 85 -14.57 3.67 14.24
N SER A 86 -15.41 3.25 15.18
CA SER A 86 -16.61 2.46 14.87
C SER A 86 -17.85 3.08 15.49
N GLU A 87 -18.84 3.30 14.66
CA GLU A 87 -20.16 3.76 15.11
C GLU A 87 -21.03 2.62 15.70
N THR A 88 -20.65 1.36 15.49
CA THR A 88 -21.46 0.20 15.87
C THR A 88 -21.31 -0.17 17.34
N LEU A 89 -20.31 0.35 18.04
CA LEU A 89 -19.95 -0.01 19.43
C LEU A 89 -20.31 1.12 20.40
N GLU A 90 -21.58 1.49 20.49
CA GLU A 90 -22.05 2.61 21.34
C GLU A 90 -21.70 2.51 22.84
N ASN A 91 -21.34 1.33 23.33
CA ASN A 91 -21.06 1.08 24.76
C ASN A 91 -19.60 0.67 25.07
N THR A 92 -18.73 0.63 24.08
CA THR A 92 -17.29 0.38 24.23
C THR A 92 -16.53 1.52 23.60
N ASP A 93 -15.25 1.68 23.91
CA ASP A 93 -14.44 2.73 23.30
C ASP A 93 -14.48 2.59 21.76
N PRO A 94 -15.18 3.51 21.03
CA PRO A 94 -15.36 3.38 19.59
C PRO A 94 -14.11 3.72 18.80
N VAL A 95 -13.07 4.24 19.45
CA VAL A 95 -11.83 4.69 18.82
C VAL A 95 -10.78 3.59 18.90
N PHE A 96 -10.49 2.96 17.76
CA PHE A 96 -9.45 1.92 17.67
C PHE A 96 -8.07 2.52 17.50
N GLU A 97 -7.96 3.68 16.87
CA GLU A 97 -6.71 4.39 16.64
C GLU A 97 -6.96 5.88 16.41
N ASN A 98 -6.08 6.71 16.92
CA ASN A 98 -6.08 8.15 16.66
C ASN A 98 -4.67 8.70 16.87
N SER A 99 -3.74 8.29 16.01
CA SER A 99 -2.33 8.64 16.15
C SER A 99 -1.77 9.30 14.91
N ASP A 100 -0.80 10.17 15.16
CA ASP A 100 0.08 10.71 14.14
C ASP A 100 1.34 9.85 14.09
N TYR A 101 1.86 9.64 12.89
CA TYR A 101 3.08 8.86 12.65
C TYR A 101 4.08 9.65 11.84
N LEU A 102 5.34 9.58 12.23
CA LEU A 102 6.46 10.04 11.43
C LEU A 102 7.27 8.85 10.95
N SER A 103 7.46 8.74 9.65
CA SER A 103 8.27 7.70 9.03
C SER A 103 9.30 8.26 8.06
N VAL A 104 10.38 7.51 7.88
CA VAL A 104 11.36 7.70 6.81
C VAL A 104 11.18 6.56 5.81
N PHE A 105 11.30 6.87 4.52
CA PHE A 105 11.21 5.86 3.49
C PHE A 105 12.27 6.02 2.41
N GLY A 106 12.62 4.89 1.78
CA GLY A 106 13.49 4.84 0.61
C GLY A 106 12.88 3.91 -0.43
N PHE A 107 13.15 4.20 -1.71
CA PHE A 107 12.63 3.39 -2.82
C PHE A 107 13.64 3.26 -3.94
N VAL A 108 13.52 2.15 -4.64
CA VAL A 108 14.20 1.88 -5.90
C VAL A 108 13.16 1.44 -6.92
N LYS A 109 13.21 2.01 -8.12
CA LYS A 109 12.32 1.64 -9.22
C LYS A 109 13.14 1.46 -10.49
N TYR A 110 12.80 0.45 -11.24
CA TYR A 110 13.32 0.21 -12.58
C TYR A 110 12.17 -0.19 -13.50
N ASP A 111 12.13 0.38 -14.70
CA ASP A 111 11.14 0.04 -15.70
C ASP A 111 11.77 0.06 -17.10
N SER A 112 11.74 -1.09 -17.76
CA SER A 112 12.18 -1.26 -19.16
C SER A 112 11.07 -1.82 -20.06
N PHE A 113 9.82 -1.85 -19.59
CA PHE A 113 8.71 -2.26 -20.42
C PHE A 113 8.59 -1.38 -21.67
N ASP A 114 8.33 -2.01 -22.79
CA ASP A 114 8.11 -1.32 -24.08
C ASP A 114 6.79 -0.54 -24.11
N LYS A 115 5.79 -0.96 -23.31
CA LYS A 115 4.47 -0.33 -23.21
C LYS A 115 3.96 -0.35 -21.79
N LYS A 116 3.26 0.73 -21.39
CA LYS A 116 2.75 0.90 -20.03
C LYS A 116 1.65 -0.11 -19.66
N TYR A 117 0.70 -0.37 -20.56
CA TYR A 117 -0.50 -1.16 -20.21
C TYR A 117 -0.44 -2.62 -20.67
N PHE A 118 0.08 -2.89 -21.83
CA PHE A 118 0.22 -4.23 -22.41
C PHE A 118 1.66 -4.44 -22.86
N PRO A 119 2.61 -4.59 -21.90
CA PRO A 119 4.00 -4.77 -22.23
C PRO A 119 4.19 -6.11 -22.95
N ARG A 120 5.00 -6.07 -24.01
CA ARG A 120 5.37 -7.23 -24.83
C ARG A 120 6.76 -7.74 -24.51
N THR A 121 7.63 -6.82 -24.07
CA THR A 121 9.02 -7.13 -23.72
C THR A 121 9.49 -6.23 -22.59
N GLY A 122 10.50 -6.69 -21.85
CA GLY A 122 11.12 -5.94 -20.79
C GLY A 122 10.78 -6.46 -19.40
N TRP A 123 11.22 -5.73 -18.39
CA TRP A 123 10.97 -6.05 -17.00
C TRP A 123 10.90 -4.77 -16.15
N ASN A 124 10.22 -4.87 -15.03
CA ASN A 124 10.16 -3.84 -14.01
C ASN A 124 10.53 -4.40 -12.65
N PHE A 125 11.01 -3.52 -11.79
CA PHE A 125 11.26 -3.78 -10.38
C PHE A 125 10.93 -2.52 -9.59
N ASN A 126 10.13 -2.66 -8.54
CA ASN A 126 9.90 -1.60 -7.57
C ASN A 126 10.14 -2.16 -6.17
N SER A 127 10.79 -1.38 -5.34
CA SER A 127 11.01 -1.72 -3.94
C SER A 127 10.90 -0.48 -3.09
N GLU A 128 10.27 -0.60 -1.94
CA GLU A 128 10.15 0.45 -0.92
C GLU A 128 10.41 -0.15 0.45
N ILE A 129 11.19 0.55 1.26
CA ILE A 129 11.29 0.32 2.70
C ILE A 129 10.83 1.57 3.42
N ARG A 130 10.03 1.39 4.47
CA ARG A 130 9.49 2.47 5.29
C ARG A 130 9.65 2.12 6.76
N SER A 131 10.27 3.02 7.53
CA SER A 131 10.50 2.85 8.97
C SER A 131 9.71 3.91 9.73
N TYR A 132 8.81 3.48 10.58
CA TYR A 132 8.02 4.31 11.48
C TYR A 132 8.84 4.55 12.74
N LEU A 133 9.23 5.82 12.94
CA LEU A 133 10.19 6.21 13.96
C LEU A 133 9.53 6.81 15.20
N TYR A 134 8.37 7.44 15.01
CA TYR A 134 7.62 8.14 16.04
C TYR A 134 6.12 8.02 15.82
N SER A 135 5.37 7.95 16.91
CA SER A 135 3.91 8.09 16.96
C SER A 135 3.51 9.03 18.09
N SER A 136 2.36 9.71 17.96
CA SER A 136 1.70 10.37 19.08
C SER A 136 1.12 9.37 20.08
N ASP A 137 1.03 8.11 19.66
CA ASP A 137 0.80 6.92 20.49
C ASP A 137 -0.46 7.00 21.38
N TYR A 138 -1.60 7.12 20.72
CA TYR A 138 -2.90 7.21 21.40
C TYR A 138 -3.14 6.10 22.45
N LYS A 139 -2.66 4.87 22.17
CA LYS A 139 -2.82 3.72 23.06
C LYS A 139 -1.63 3.49 24.00
N SER A 140 -0.58 4.30 23.92
CA SER A 140 0.66 4.15 24.71
C SER A 140 1.34 2.77 24.54
N ASN A 141 1.30 2.23 23.32
CA ASN A 141 1.89 0.93 22.97
C ASN A 141 2.73 0.95 21.69
N PHE A 142 3.14 2.14 21.23
CA PHE A 142 3.92 2.26 20.01
C PHE A 142 5.35 1.74 20.20
N GLU A 143 5.75 0.83 19.33
CA GLU A 143 7.12 0.44 19.09
C GLU A 143 7.55 0.78 17.66
N ARG A 144 8.85 0.99 17.46
CA ARG A 144 9.38 1.29 16.12
C ARG A 144 9.34 0.04 15.27
N PHE A 145 8.81 0.17 14.08
CA PHE A 145 8.74 -0.93 13.12
C PHE A 145 9.07 -0.47 11.70
N SER A 146 9.36 -1.41 10.84
CA SER A 146 9.64 -1.16 9.43
C SER A 146 8.82 -2.10 8.54
N VAL A 147 8.40 -1.57 7.39
CA VAL A 147 7.68 -2.32 6.37
C VAL A 147 8.45 -2.26 5.08
N ALA A 148 8.79 -3.41 4.51
CA ALA A 148 9.44 -3.52 3.21
C ALA A 148 8.48 -4.17 2.20
N LYS A 149 8.51 -3.67 0.97
CA LYS A 149 7.70 -4.16 -0.16
C LYS A 149 8.56 -4.22 -1.40
N ALA A 150 8.31 -5.22 -2.24
CA ALA A 150 8.92 -5.29 -3.56
C ALA A 150 7.97 -5.93 -4.54
N ASP A 151 8.00 -5.48 -5.79
CA ASP A 151 7.38 -6.12 -6.92
C ASP A 151 8.37 -6.26 -8.08
N PHE A 152 8.24 -7.34 -8.80
CA PHE A 152 9.00 -7.64 -9.99
C PHE A 152 8.06 -8.16 -11.07
N GLY A 153 8.27 -7.70 -12.30
CA GLY A 153 7.51 -8.17 -13.45
C GLY A 153 8.41 -8.35 -14.66
N VAL A 154 8.13 -9.37 -15.46
CA VAL A 154 8.78 -9.60 -16.75
C VAL A 154 7.73 -9.93 -17.79
N ALA A 155 7.87 -9.37 -18.99
CA ALA A 155 7.06 -9.66 -20.15
C ALA A 155 7.94 -10.15 -21.28
N GLN A 156 7.53 -11.24 -21.93
CA GLN A 156 8.24 -11.82 -23.07
C GLN A 156 7.24 -12.27 -24.14
N THR A 157 7.38 -11.76 -25.35
CA THR A 157 6.67 -12.27 -26.50
C THR A 157 7.25 -13.63 -26.90
N VAL A 158 6.48 -14.69 -26.76
CA VAL A 158 6.87 -16.08 -27.05
C VAL A 158 6.46 -16.51 -28.45
N PHE A 159 5.36 -15.97 -28.98
CA PHE A 159 4.89 -16.17 -30.34
C PHE A 159 4.45 -14.82 -30.94
N LYS A 160 4.25 -14.76 -32.25
CA LYS A 160 3.96 -13.53 -32.99
C LYS A 160 2.86 -12.65 -32.33
N ASN A 161 1.84 -13.28 -31.77
CA ASN A 161 0.68 -12.60 -31.18
C ASN A 161 0.48 -12.93 -29.69
N MET A 162 1.40 -13.69 -29.06
CA MET A 162 1.24 -14.14 -27.67
C MET A 162 2.38 -13.65 -26.80
N THR A 163 2.05 -13.00 -25.71
CA THR A 163 2.99 -12.52 -24.69
C THR A 163 2.70 -13.19 -23.36
N LEU A 164 3.72 -13.75 -22.75
CA LEU A 164 3.65 -14.23 -21.36
C LEU A 164 4.19 -13.16 -20.44
N LYS A 165 3.48 -12.93 -19.34
CA LYS A 165 3.89 -12.05 -18.27
C LYS A 165 3.93 -12.80 -16.95
N PHE A 166 5.08 -12.72 -16.27
CA PHE A 166 5.24 -13.20 -14.92
C PHE A 166 5.40 -11.99 -14.00
N GLN A 167 4.64 -11.97 -12.91
CA GLN A 167 4.71 -10.92 -11.91
C GLN A 167 4.77 -11.56 -10.51
N THR A 168 5.60 -11.02 -9.66
CA THR A 168 5.65 -11.36 -8.24
C THR A 168 5.61 -10.10 -7.42
N GLU A 169 4.92 -10.14 -6.29
CA GLU A 169 4.82 -9.06 -5.35
C GLU A 169 4.91 -9.65 -3.94
N GLY A 170 5.67 -8.99 -3.08
CA GLY A 170 5.81 -9.41 -1.70
C GLY A 170 6.08 -8.25 -0.76
N GLY A 171 5.87 -8.52 0.52
CA GLY A 171 6.16 -7.59 1.59
C GLY A 171 6.34 -8.31 2.90
N PHE A 172 7.07 -7.66 3.79
CA PHE A 172 7.24 -8.12 5.17
C PHE A 172 7.40 -6.92 6.10
N ALA A 173 7.02 -7.12 7.35
CA ALA A 173 7.22 -6.16 8.40
C ALA A 173 8.20 -6.70 9.45
N VAL A 174 8.98 -5.80 10.06
CA VAL A 174 9.95 -6.09 11.11
C VAL A 174 9.66 -5.17 12.29
N GLY A 175 9.60 -5.73 13.48
CA GLY A 175 9.18 -5.04 14.71
C GLY A 175 7.71 -5.25 15.03
N GLU A 176 7.33 -4.93 16.26
CA GLU A 176 5.94 -5.03 16.71
C GLU A 176 5.14 -3.82 16.22
N ARG A 177 3.94 -4.07 15.74
CA ARG A 177 3.03 -3.02 15.27
C ARG A 177 1.91 -2.83 16.29
N SER A 178 1.65 -1.58 16.61
CA SER A 178 0.61 -1.22 17.58
C SER A 178 -0.80 -1.59 17.12
N ILE A 179 -1.02 -1.68 15.80
CA ILE A 179 -2.32 -2.01 15.21
C ILE A 179 -2.17 -2.80 13.91
N SER A 180 -3.12 -3.68 13.64
CA SER A 180 -3.19 -4.49 12.42
C SER A 180 -3.44 -3.67 11.13
N TYR A 181 -3.69 -2.38 11.23
CA TYR A 181 -3.79 -1.50 10.06
C TYR A 181 -2.54 -1.51 9.19
N PHE A 182 -1.37 -1.71 9.79
CA PHE A 182 -0.10 -1.78 9.07
C PHE A 182 0.23 -3.17 8.53
N ASP A 183 -0.60 -4.18 8.78
CA ASP A 183 -0.47 -5.50 8.18
C ASP A 183 -0.82 -5.46 6.70
N PHE A 184 -0.32 -6.45 5.96
CA PHE A 184 -0.72 -6.64 4.59
C PHE A 184 -2.07 -7.35 4.55
N ILE A 185 -2.99 -6.79 3.78
CA ILE A 185 -4.34 -7.31 3.65
C ILE A 185 -4.59 -7.62 2.18
N LEU A 186 -5.00 -8.85 1.90
CA LEU A 186 -5.29 -9.32 0.56
C LEU A 186 -6.77 -9.67 0.43
N GLY A 187 -7.31 -9.43 -0.75
CA GLY A 187 -8.68 -9.81 -1.10
C GLY A 187 -9.38 -8.78 -1.97
N GLY A 188 -10.46 -9.21 -2.60
CA GLY A 188 -11.26 -8.38 -3.49
C GLY A 188 -10.58 -8.05 -4.82
N TYR A 189 -11.29 -7.27 -5.62
CA TYR A 189 -10.84 -6.82 -6.93
C TYR A 189 -10.82 -5.29 -6.99
N GLY A 190 -9.72 -4.73 -7.51
CA GLY A 190 -9.63 -3.31 -7.87
C GLY A 190 -9.54 -2.31 -6.71
N PHE A 191 -9.49 -2.78 -5.46
CA PHE A 191 -9.34 -1.89 -4.31
C PHE A 191 -7.86 -1.59 -4.04
N GLN A 192 -7.44 -0.36 -4.27
CA GLN A 192 -6.07 0.12 -4.05
C GLN A 192 -6.07 1.44 -3.25
N GLN A 193 -6.96 1.57 -2.30
CA GLN A 193 -7.13 2.83 -1.57
C GLN A 193 -6.01 3.06 -0.55
N VAL A 194 -5.59 1.99 0.11
CA VAL A 194 -4.57 2.01 1.14
C VAL A 194 -3.37 1.19 0.67
N ASN A 195 -2.18 1.64 1.01
CA ASN A 195 -0.93 1.13 0.43
C ASN A 195 -0.62 -0.34 0.77
N ASN A 196 -1.16 -0.86 1.86
CA ASN A 196 -1.00 -2.24 2.32
C ASN A 196 -2.16 -3.17 1.92
N ILE A 197 -3.23 -2.64 1.32
CA ILE A 197 -4.33 -3.46 0.81
C ILE A 197 -4.04 -3.82 -0.65
N LYS A 198 -4.03 -5.12 -0.95
CA LYS A 198 -3.70 -5.67 -2.25
C LYS A 198 -4.84 -6.49 -2.83
N PRO A 199 -5.20 -6.29 -4.11
CA PRO A 199 -6.20 -7.13 -4.74
C PRO A 199 -5.72 -8.58 -4.85
N PHE A 200 -6.58 -9.52 -4.52
CA PHE A 200 -6.34 -10.94 -4.68
C PHE A 200 -7.60 -11.63 -5.15
N PHE A 201 -7.54 -12.19 -6.37
CA PHE A 201 -8.70 -12.76 -7.05
C PHE A 201 -9.17 -14.05 -6.37
N GLY A 202 -10.50 -14.24 -6.31
CA GLY A 202 -11.12 -15.43 -5.76
C GLY A 202 -11.28 -15.42 -4.25
N TYR A 203 -10.92 -14.33 -3.59
CA TYR A 203 -11.12 -14.11 -2.17
C TYR A 203 -11.98 -12.87 -1.93
N ASP A 204 -12.76 -12.90 -0.87
CA ASP A 204 -13.55 -11.75 -0.44
C ASP A 204 -12.66 -10.57 -0.06
N PHE A 205 -13.23 -9.39 -0.08
CA PHE A 205 -12.54 -8.17 0.27
C PHE A 205 -12.02 -8.23 1.71
N LEU A 206 -10.72 -7.91 1.92
CA LEU A 206 -10.05 -7.92 3.23
C LEU A 206 -10.07 -9.28 3.96
N SER A 207 -10.10 -10.39 3.25
CA SER A 207 -10.28 -11.71 3.86
C SER A 207 -9.00 -12.36 4.38
N ILE A 208 -7.84 -11.92 3.90
CA ILE A 208 -6.54 -12.47 4.29
C ILE A 208 -5.68 -11.34 4.83
N ALA A 209 -5.19 -11.46 6.07
CA ALA A 209 -4.29 -10.51 6.69
C ALA A 209 -3.04 -11.21 7.23
N GLY A 210 -1.91 -10.50 7.24
CA GLY A 210 -0.66 -11.02 7.77
C GLY A 210 0.46 -9.98 7.75
N ASP A 211 1.49 -10.23 8.50
CA ASP A 211 2.70 -9.39 8.60
C ASP A 211 3.64 -9.55 7.40
N SER A 212 3.43 -10.60 6.62
CA SER A 212 4.19 -10.89 5.40
C SER A 212 3.33 -11.58 4.36
N TYR A 213 3.67 -11.39 3.09
CA TYR A 213 3.02 -12.07 1.99
C TYR A 213 3.95 -12.20 0.77
N VAL A 214 3.64 -13.19 -0.05
CA VAL A 214 4.16 -13.32 -1.42
C VAL A 214 2.99 -13.67 -2.35
N LYS A 215 2.89 -12.94 -3.45
CA LYS A 215 1.89 -13.16 -4.49
C LYS A 215 2.57 -13.38 -5.83
N LEU A 216 2.13 -14.39 -6.56
CA LEU A 216 2.60 -14.72 -7.89
C LEU A 216 1.43 -14.62 -8.89
N LEU A 217 1.71 -14.07 -10.07
CA LEU A 217 0.74 -13.95 -11.15
C LEU A 217 1.41 -14.32 -12.48
N LEU A 218 0.81 -15.24 -13.20
CA LEU A 218 1.16 -15.56 -14.58
C LEU A 218 -0.01 -15.16 -15.49
N THR A 219 0.27 -14.36 -16.51
CA THR A 219 -0.72 -13.89 -17.47
C THR A 219 -0.26 -14.23 -18.89
N ALA A 220 -1.19 -14.65 -19.72
CA ALA A 220 -0.98 -14.83 -21.16
C ALA A 220 -1.89 -13.86 -21.92
N ASP A 221 -1.29 -12.94 -22.66
CA ASP A 221 -2.00 -12.00 -23.52
C ASP A 221 -1.92 -12.46 -24.97
N TYR A 222 -3.06 -12.52 -25.64
CA TYR A 222 -3.15 -12.85 -27.06
C TYR A 222 -3.76 -11.70 -27.86
N GLU A 223 -3.01 -11.19 -28.83
CA GLU A 223 -3.46 -10.09 -29.71
C GLU A 223 -4.32 -10.65 -30.84
N ILE A 224 -5.62 -10.37 -30.80
CA ILE A 224 -6.62 -10.88 -31.78
C ILE A 224 -6.64 -9.99 -33.02
N PHE A 225 -6.50 -8.68 -32.85
CA PHE A 225 -6.54 -7.69 -33.93
C PHE A 225 -5.22 -6.90 -33.93
N LYS A 226 -4.75 -6.57 -35.14
CA LYS A 226 -3.63 -5.66 -35.39
C LYS A 226 -4.14 -4.29 -35.81
#